data_1223c76df12a5ca9ade40331764e3ad3
#
_entry.id   1223c76df12a5ca9ade40331764e3ad3
#
_cell.length_a   1.000
_cell.length_b   1.000
_cell.length_c   1.000
_cell.angle_alpha   90.00
_cell.angle_beta   90.00
_cell.angle_gamma   90.00
#
_symmetry.space_group_name_H-M   'P 1'
#
loop_
_entity.id
_entity.type
_entity.pdbx_description
1 polymer ?
#
loop_
_entity_poly.entity_id
_entity_poly.type
_entity_poly.pdbx_seq_one_letter_code
_entity_poly.pdbx_strand_id
1 'polypeptide(L)'
;MNNVIVLIATTPRLSLFTEHALPSIINQTCQPKAVVLVSDTRPLDQKEIEILRAELNGIPFYTLTNSRSPGAAGSWNTGINYISDHFPSSYIAIIDDDDLWHPEHLSSCILNSEAGNADIVLSGINVKINQKTVATNIPKDLQLKDFLIGNPGWQGSNTFIKTELATQVGGFTDGLISGNDKDFAIRILESGLVTIRYTDIATVDWICNQSSDALSAPGSQQKLRGCAQFLKLHRNKMTRSEMDIYFERASVLFDLSKKDILDELERLESVHDYL
;
A
#
# COMPACT_ATOMS: atom_id res chain seq x y z
N MET A 1 -25.15 -6.55 1.06
CA MET A 1 -24.37 -7.02 2.24
C MET A 1 -22.95 -6.55 2.07
N ASN A 2 -22.37 -6.01 3.13
CA ASN A 2 -20.98 -5.53 3.10
C ASN A 2 -20.02 -6.71 2.86
N ASN A 3 -19.34 -6.74 1.71
CA ASN A 3 -18.40 -7.79 1.34
C ASN A 3 -16.96 -7.20 1.26
N VAL A 4 -16.55 -6.51 2.33
CA VAL A 4 -15.24 -5.87 2.45
C VAL A 4 -14.36 -6.66 3.39
N ILE A 5 -13.16 -6.98 2.93
CA ILE A 5 -12.11 -7.63 3.71
C ILE A 5 -10.99 -6.63 3.94
N VAL A 6 -10.64 -6.39 5.19
CA VAL A 6 -9.49 -5.56 5.54
C VAL A 6 -8.23 -6.41 5.43
N LEU A 7 -7.23 -5.93 4.71
CA LEU A 7 -5.92 -6.57 4.55
C LEU A 7 -4.84 -5.72 5.20
N ILE A 8 -4.06 -6.34 6.09
CA ILE A 8 -2.98 -5.69 6.82
C ILE A 8 -1.71 -6.51 6.62
N ALA A 9 -0.61 -5.85 6.26
CA ALA A 9 0.74 -6.41 6.33
C ALA A 9 1.45 -5.83 7.55
N THR A 10 2.11 -6.68 8.34
CA THR A 10 2.91 -6.23 9.51
C THR A 10 4.21 -7.00 9.59
N THR A 11 5.28 -6.32 9.94
CA THR A 11 6.37 -6.95 10.71
C THR A 11 5.86 -7.00 12.14
N PRO A 12 6.05 -8.11 12.93
CA PRO A 12 5.40 -8.23 14.23
C PRO A 12 5.72 -7.08 15.20
N ARG A 13 5.05 -5.98 15.02
CA ARG A 13 5.10 -4.73 15.79
C ARG A 13 3.74 -4.50 16.44
N LEU A 14 3.30 -5.49 17.25
CA LEU A 14 1.93 -5.50 17.77
C LEU A 14 1.55 -4.23 18.52
N SER A 15 2.46 -3.61 19.27
CA SER A 15 2.18 -2.35 19.96
C SER A 15 1.75 -1.27 18.97
N LEU A 16 2.45 -1.13 17.85
CA LEU A 16 2.13 -0.14 16.84
C LEU A 16 0.77 -0.42 16.19
N PHE A 17 0.51 -1.68 15.81
CA PHE A 17 -0.76 -2.09 15.26
C PHE A 17 -1.94 -1.88 16.23
N THR A 18 -1.79 -2.23 17.50
CA THR A 18 -2.84 -2.06 18.52
C THR A 18 -3.06 -0.60 18.92
N GLU A 19 -2.07 0.27 18.75
CA GLU A 19 -2.18 1.69 19.03
C GLU A 19 -2.78 2.49 17.87
N HIS A 20 -2.62 2.03 16.63
CA HIS A 20 -3.00 2.77 15.42
C HIS A 20 -4.09 2.06 14.59
N ALA A 21 -3.72 1.14 13.72
CA ALA A 21 -4.63 0.59 12.73
C ALA A 21 -5.80 -0.20 13.36
N LEU A 22 -5.55 -1.03 14.36
CA LEU A 22 -6.57 -1.88 14.97
C LEU A 22 -7.75 -1.10 15.55
N PRO A 23 -7.56 -0.07 16.41
CA PRO A 23 -8.67 0.76 16.89
C PRO A 23 -9.44 1.45 15.76
N SER A 24 -8.75 1.87 14.69
CA SER A 24 -9.37 2.54 13.56
C SER A 24 -10.27 1.61 12.74
N ILE A 25 -9.95 0.31 12.69
CA ILE A 25 -10.77 -0.73 12.04
C ILE A 25 -12.01 -1.04 12.89
N ILE A 26 -11.84 -1.19 14.20
CA ILE A 26 -12.93 -1.51 15.13
C ILE A 26 -13.97 -0.39 15.18
N ASN A 27 -13.53 0.86 15.09
CA ASN A 27 -14.39 2.03 15.17
C ASN A 27 -15.02 2.45 13.83
N GLN A 28 -14.93 1.62 12.78
CA GLN A 28 -15.61 1.93 11.53
C GLN A 28 -17.13 1.94 11.70
N THR A 29 -17.80 2.93 11.08
CA THR A 29 -19.27 3.02 11.06
C THR A 29 -19.91 1.88 10.26
N CYS A 30 -19.18 1.31 9.31
CA CYS A 30 -19.53 0.11 8.58
C CYS A 30 -18.45 -0.95 8.82
N GLN A 31 -18.78 -1.98 9.61
CA GLN A 31 -17.81 -3.02 9.97
C GLN A 31 -17.40 -3.87 8.77
N PRO A 32 -16.12 -4.25 8.64
CA PRO A 32 -15.68 -5.18 7.61
C PRO A 32 -16.25 -6.59 7.87
N LYS A 33 -16.36 -7.38 6.80
CA LYS A 33 -16.76 -8.78 6.89
C LYS A 33 -15.72 -9.65 7.61
N ALA A 34 -14.45 -9.32 7.41
CA ALA A 34 -13.32 -9.97 8.05
C ALA A 34 -12.06 -9.09 8.02
N VAL A 35 -11.09 -9.43 8.87
CA VAL A 35 -9.74 -8.87 8.88
C VAL A 35 -8.75 -10.00 8.59
N VAL A 36 -7.86 -9.79 7.63
CA VAL A 36 -6.74 -10.67 7.27
C VAL A 36 -5.44 -9.94 7.60
N LEU A 37 -4.70 -10.46 8.56
CA LEU A 37 -3.40 -9.94 8.99
C LEU A 37 -2.30 -10.87 8.50
N VAL A 38 -1.35 -10.34 7.75
CA VAL A 38 -0.18 -11.09 7.27
C VAL A 38 1.07 -10.62 8.00
N SER A 39 1.69 -11.51 8.74
CA SER A 39 2.96 -11.28 9.42
C SER A 39 4.14 -11.61 8.50
N ASP A 40 5.04 -10.65 8.27
CA ASP A 40 6.12 -10.79 7.29
C ASP A 40 7.25 -11.71 7.76
N THR A 41 7.76 -11.50 8.97
CA THR A 41 9.05 -12.08 9.41
C THR A 41 8.92 -13.36 10.23
N ARG A 42 7.81 -13.56 10.91
CA ARG A 42 7.51 -14.75 11.73
C ARG A 42 6.00 -14.93 11.89
N PRO A 43 5.51 -16.13 12.18
CA PRO A 43 4.12 -16.29 12.60
C PRO A 43 3.86 -15.53 13.91
N LEU A 44 2.63 -15.06 14.09
CA LEU A 44 2.16 -14.60 15.40
C LEU A 44 2.07 -15.79 16.36
N ASP A 45 2.44 -15.58 17.61
CA ASP A 45 2.24 -16.59 18.64
C ASP A 45 0.78 -16.62 19.13
N GLN A 46 0.44 -17.66 19.90
CA GLN A 46 -0.92 -17.88 20.38
C GLN A 46 -1.44 -16.71 21.24
N LYS A 47 -0.58 -16.12 22.07
CA LYS A 47 -0.92 -15.01 22.95
C LYS A 47 -1.21 -13.74 22.14
N GLU A 48 -0.38 -13.46 21.13
CA GLU A 48 -0.58 -12.35 20.21
C GLU A 48 -1.94 -12.48 19.49
N ILE A 49 -2.26 -13.68 19.01
CA ILE A 49 -3.54 -13.97 18.32
C ILE A 49 -4.73 -13.79 19.27
N GLU A 50 -4.62 -14.23 20.51
CA GLU A 50 -5.69 -14.10 21.51
C GLU A 50 -5.96 -12.63 21.87
N ILE A 51 -4.91 -11.82 22.03
CA ILE A 51 -5.03 -10.38 22.26
C ILE A 51 -5.79 -9.73 21.08
N LEU A 52 -5.34 -9.97 19.86
CA LEU A 52 -5.96 -9.37 18.66
C LEU A 52 -7.42 -9.81 18.47
N ARG A 53 -7.74 -11.06 18.73
CA ARG A 53 -9.14 -11.56 18.68
C ARG A 53 -10.03 -10.91 19.72
N ALA A 54 -9.52 -10.70 20.93
CA ALA A 54 -10.27 -10.02 21.98
C ALA A 54 -10.59 -8.57 21.61
N GLU A 55 -9.59 -7.85 21.07
CA GLU A 55 -9.76 -6.46 20.62
C GLU A 55 -10.72 -6.34 19.44
N LEU A 56 -10.66 -7.24 18.46
CA LEU A 56 -11.54 -7.23 17.27
C LEU A 56 -13.03 -7.52 17.57
N ASN A 57 -13.37 -7.86 18.81
CA ASN A 57 -14.73 -7.89 19.33
C ASN A 57 -15.75 -8.59 18.40
N GLY A 58 -15.41 -9.78 17.92
CA GLY A 58 -16.30 -10.61 17.10
C GLY A 58 -16.16 -10.40 15.59
N ILE A 59 -15.37 -9.48 15.10
CA ILE A 59 -15.02 -9.41 13.68
C ILE A 59 -14.20 -10.66 13.32
N PRO A 60 -14.59 -11.44 12.29
CA PRO A 60 -13.83 -12.60 11.84
C PRO A 60 -12.36 -12.23 11.53
N PHE A 61 -11.41 -12.96 12.11
CA PHE A 61 -10.00 -12.64 12.07
C PHE A 61 -9.14 -13.81 11.62
N TYR A 62 -8.34 -13.60 10.60
CA TYR A 62 -7.43 -14.58 10.01
C TYR A 62 -6.01 -14.06 10.06
N THR A 63 -5.08 -14.90 10.53
CA THR A 63 -3.66 -14.61 10.59
C THR A 63 -2.89 -15.52 9.65
N LEU A 64 -2.02 -14.93 8.86
CA LEU A 64 -1.15 -15.61 7.91
C LEU A 64 0.31 -15.24 8.19
N THR A 65 1.22 -16.11 7.77
CA THR A 65 2.64 -15.76 7.67
C THR A 65 2.96 -15.53 6.20
N ASN A 66 3.75 -14.51 5.91
CA ASN A 66 4.19 -14.24 4.54
C ASN A 66 4.89 -15.48 3.95
N SER A 67 4.38 -15.96 2.83
CA SER A 67 4.90 -17.12 2.09
C SER A 67 5.63 -16.72 0.80
N ARG A 68 5.85 -15.41 0.57
CA ARG A 68 6.47 -14.83 -0.63
C ARG A 68 7.75 -14.08 -0.27
N SER A 69 8.20 -13.19 -1.15
CA SER A 69 9.37 -12.34 -0.87
C SER A 69 9.16 -11.51 0.41
N PRO A 70 10.17 -11.35 1.26
CA PRO A 70 10.08 -10.49 2.44
C PRO A 70 9.67 -9.06 2.09
N GLY A 71 8.88 -8.43 2.96
CA GLY A 71 8.41 -7.06 2.84
C GLY A 71 6.93 -6.94 2.53
N ALA A 72 6.47 -5.70 2.45
CA ALA A 72 5.05 -5.35 2.32
C ALA A 72 4.39 -5.99 1.07
N ALA A 73 5.06 -5.94 -0.09
CA ALA A 73 4.54 -6.50 -1.34
C ALA A 73 4.24 -8.01 -1.22
N GLY A 74 5.17 -8.81 -0.71
CA GLY A 74 4.97 -10.24 -0.53
C GLY A 74 3.89 -10.54 0.50
N SER A 75 3.83 -9.77 1.59
CA SER A 75 2.81 -9.89 2.62
C SER A 75 1.42 -9.56 2.08
N TRP A 76 1.27 -8.44 1.37
CA TRP A 76 -0.01 -8.10 0.72
C TRP A 76 -0.43 -9.17 -0.29
N ASN A 77 0.50 -9.68 -1.11
CA ASN A 77 0.20 -10.75 -2.08
C ASN A 77 -0.22 -12.05 -1.40
N THR A 78 0.40 -12.41 -0.27
CA THR A 78 -0.04 -13.56 0.54
C THR A 78 -1.48 -13.38 0.99
N GLY A 79 -1.83 -12.19 1.45
CA GLY A 79 -3.20 -11.85 1.86
C GLY A 79 -4.18 -11.78 0.68
N ILE A 80 -3.81 -11.19 -0.45
CA ILE A 80 -4.65 -11.11 -1.66
C ILE A 80 -5.00 -12.52 -2.14
N ASN A 81 -4.03 -13.43 -2.21
CA ASN A 81 -4.28 -14.82 -2.60
C ASN A 81 -5.26 -15.50 -1.64
N TYR A 82 -5.05 -15.38 -0.33
CA TYR A 82 -5.97 -15.94 0.67
C TYR A 82 -7.38 -15.38 0.50
N ILE A 83 -7.52 -14.05 0.32
CA ILE A 83 -8.82 -13.40 0.15
C ILE A 83 -9.48 -13.86 -1.14
N SER A 84 -8.74 -14.00 -2.23
CA SER A 84 -9.25 -14.50 -3.51
C SER A 84 -9.84 -15.92 -3.37
N ASP A 85 -9.17 -16.79 -2.61
CA ASP A 85 -9.60 -18.17 -2.44
C ASP A 85 -10.81 -18.32 -1.50
N HIS A 86 -10.92 -17.47 -0.48
CA HIS A 86 -11.93 -17.64 0.59
C HIS A 86 -13.06 -16.61 0.54
N PHE A 87 -12.86 -15.49 -0.13
CA PHE A 87 -13.81 -14.37 -0.22
C PHE A 87 -13.90 -13.83 -1.66
N PRO A 88 -14.15 -14.69 -2.66
CA PRO A 88 -14.31 -14.21 -4.03
C PRO A 88 -15.40 -13.14 -4.10
N SER A 89 -15.32 -12.25 -5.07
CA SER A 89 -16.27 -11.15 -5.30
C SER A 89 -16.36 -10.16 -4.12
N SER A 90 -15.29 -10.03 -3.34
CA SER A 90 -15.16 -9.01 -2.28
C SER A 90 -14.39 -7.79 -2.75
N TYR A 91 -14.45 -6.72 -1.94
CA TYR A 91 -13.46 -5.66 -1.97
C TYR A 91 -12.40 -5.89 -0.90
N ILE A 92 -11.17 -5.59 -1.24
CA ILE A 92 -10.04 -5.53 -0.31
C ILE A 92 -9.84 -4.07 0.06
N ALA A 93 -9.87 -3.76 1.34
CA ALA A 93 -9.45 -2.48 1.89
C ALA A 93 -8.09 -2.68 2.56
N ILE A 94 -7.05 -2.02 2.06
CA ILE A 94 -5.68 -2.17 2.57
C ILE A 94 -5.40 -1.07 3.59
N ILE A 95 -4.75 -1.42 4.70
CA ILE A 95 -4.23 -0.48 5.68
C ILE A 95 -2.85 -0.96 6.18
N ASP A 96 -1.91 -0.03 6.31
CA ASP A 96 -0.62 -0.27 6.96
C ASP A 96 -0.79 -0.32 8.49
N ASP A 97 0.04 -1.08 9.18
CA ASP A 97 -0.10 -1.33 10.62
C ASP A 97 0.14 -0.08 11.49
N ASP A 98 0.66 1.00 10.90
CA ASP A 98 0.99 2.28 11.55
C ASP A 98 0.12 3.46 11.09
N ASP A 99 -0.84 3.25 10.20
CA ASP A 99 -1.78 4.27 9.73
C ASP A 99 -3.13 4.22 10.47
N LEU A 100 -3.95 5.23 10.25
CA LEU A 100 -5.27 5.36 10.87
C LEU A 100 -6.34 5.63 9.81
N TRP A 101 -7.49 4.97 9.96
CA TRP A 101 -8.72 5.32 9.24
C TRP A 101 -9.66 6.15 10.10
N HIS A 102 -10.32 7.14 9.50
CA HIS A 102 -11.45 7.82 10.11
C HIS A 102 -12.67 6.88 10.15
N PRO A 103 -13.62 7.06 11.08
CA PRO A 103 -14.75 6.15 11.27
C PRO A 103 -15.59 5.90 10.01
N GLU A 104 -15.67 6.87 9.10
CA GLU A 104 -16.43 6.80 7.86
C GLU A 104 -15.66 6.23 6.66
N HIS A 105 -14.41 5.77 6.82
CA HIS A 105 -13.57 5.34 5.70
C HIS A 105 -14.24 4.21 4.89
N LEU A 106 -14.57 3.09 5.52
CA LEU A 106 -15.19 1.96 4.81
C LEU A 106 -16.56 2.31 4.25
N SER A 107 -17.40 3.03 4.99
CA SER A 107 -18.72 3.43 4.51
C SER A 107 -18.65 4.35 3.29
N SER A 108 -17.69 5.29 3.27
CA SER A 108 -17.45 6.17 2.12
C SER A 108 -16.97 5.40 0.90
N CYS A 109 -16.05 4.45 1.09
CA CYS A 109 -15.56 3.60 -0.01
C CYS A 109 -16.68 2.72 -0.59
N ILE A 110 -17.48 2.09 0.27
CA ILE A 110 -18.63 1.27 -0.16
C ILE A 110 -19.62 2.10 -0.97
N LEU A 111 -20.02 3.27 -0.46
CA LEU A 111 -20.96 4.14 -1.16
C LEU A 111 -20.47 4.52 -2.56
N ASN A 112 -19.20 4.87 -2.68
CA ASN A 112 -18.60 5.24 -3.97
C ASN A 112 -18.41 4.02 -4.89
N SER A 113 -18.18 2.83 -4.33
CA SER A 113 -18.07 1.61 -5.14
C SER A 113 -19.41 1.21 -5.77
N GLU A 114 -20.51 1.35 -5.04
CA GLU A 114 -21.86 1.04 -5.52
C GLU A 114 -22.38 2.06 -6.53
N ALA A 115 -22.11 3.35 -6.32
CA ALA A 115 -22.58 4.44 -7.19
C ALA A 115 -22.15 4.34 -8.65
N GLY A 116 -21.10 3.59 -8.97
CA GLY A 116 -20.57 3.45 -10.33
C GLY A 116 -20.02 2.07 -10.65
N ASN A 117 -20.34 1.05 -9.85
CA ASN A 117 -19.72 -0.29 -9.95
C ASN A 117 -18.18 -0.18 -10.08
N ALA A 118 -17.59 0.62 -9.22
CA ALA A 118 -16.17 0.93 -9.30
C ALA A 118 -15.30 -0.32 -9.04
N ASP A 119 -14.22 -0.45 -9.80
CA ASP A 119 -13.22 -1.49 -9.55
C ASP A 119 -12.29 -1.08 -8.41
N ILE A 120 -12.09 0.23 -8.26
CA ILE A 120 -11.25 0.84 -7.24
C ILE A 120 -11.93 2.09 -6.69
N VAL A 121 -11.82 2.29 -5.38
CA VAL A 121 -12.12 3.56 -4.73
C VAL A 121 -10.88 4.03 -3.97
N LEU A 122 -10.54 5.30 -4.13
CA LEU A 122 -9.45 5.94 -3.41
C LEU A 122 -10.00 7.07 -2.54
N SER A 123 -9.64 7.08 -1.27
CA SER A 123 -9.91 8.21 -0.39
C SER A 123 -8.74 9.19 -0.38
N GLY A 124 -8.96 10.39 0.16
CA GLY A 124 -7.87 11.31 0.45
C GLY A 124 -7.08 10.89 1.68
N ILE A 125 -5.86 11.42 1.77
CA ILE A 125 -4.87 11.14 2.81
C ILE A 125 -4.48 12.45 3.51
N ASN A 126 -4.53 12.48 4.83
CA ASN A 126 -3.87 13.47 5.65
C ASN A 126 -2.47 12.99 6.03
N VAL A 127 -1.47 13.80 5.76
CA VAL A 127 -0.09 13.54 6.19
C VAL A 127 0.07 14.06 7.61
N LYS A 128 0.38 13.16 8.54
CA LYS A 128 0.55 13.47 9.97
C LYS A 128 2.01 13.44 10.39
N ILE A 129 2.49 14.54 10.97
CA ILE A 129 3.79 14.61 11.65
C ILE A 129 3.55 15.10 13.07
N ASN A 130 4.00 14.35 14.07
CA ASN A 130 3.77 14.68 15.49
C ASN A 130 2.28 14.96 15.77
N GLN A 131 1.39 14.12 15.29
CA GLN A 131 -0.08 14.21 15.42
C GLN A 131 -0.73 15.44 14.75
N LYS A 132 0.03 16.26 14.03
CA LYS A 132 -0.50 17.42 13.29
C LYS A 132 -0.62 17.09 11.82
N THR A 133 -1.74 17.46 11.22
CA THR A 133 -1.89 17.41 9.76
C THR A 133 -1.02 18.50 9.14
N VAL A 134 -0.02 18.11 8.37
CA VAL A 134 0.89 19.02 7.65
C VAL A 134 0.52 19.19 6.20
N ALA A 135 -0.18 18.21 5.63
CA ALA A 135 -0.72 18.27 4.27
C ALA A 135 -1.96 17.36 4.15
N THR A 136 -2.82 17.66 3.21
CA THR A 136 -3.93 16.79 2.79
C THR A 136 -3.85 16.62 1.28
N ASN A 137 -3.91 15.37 0.83
CA ASN A 137 -3.92 15.02 -0.58
C ASN A 137 -5.21 14.25 -0.91
N ILE A 138 -6.02 14.80 -1.81
CA ILE A 138 -7.23 14.15 -2.33
C ILE A 138 -6.97 13.81 -3.78
N PRO A 139 -6.81 12.51 -4.14
CA PRO A 139 -6.52 12.11 -5.51
C PRO A 139 -7.69 12.44 -6.44
N LYS A 140 -7.38 12.84 -7.67
CA LYS A 140 -8.35 13.11 -8.73
C LYS A 140 -7.73 12.79 -10.08
N ASP A 141 -8.53 12.23 -10.99
CA ASP A 141 -8.19 12.06 -12.42
C ASP A 141 -6.78 11.50 -12.66
N LEU A 142 -6.40 10.51 -11.86
CA LEU A 142 -5.05 9.94 -11.85
C LEU A 142 -4.67 9.37 -13.21
N GLN A 143 -3.50 9.76 -13.70
CA GLN A 143 -2.95 9.29 -14.97
C GLN A 143 -1.68 8.49 -14.74
N LEU A 144 -1.39 7.53 -15.60
CA LEU A 144 -0.20 6.68 -15.52
C LEU A 144 1.10 7.52 -15.37
N LYS A 145 1.22 8.59 -16.15
CA LYS A 145 2.40 9.48 -16.13
C LYS A 145 2.67 10.10 -14.75
N ASP A 146 1.62 10.33 -13.95
CA ASP A 146 1.76 10.94 -12.63
C ASP A 146 2.54 10.01 -11.68
N PHE A 147 2.35 8.70 -11.84
CA PHE A 147 3.06 7.68 -11.07
C PHE A 147 4.51 7.47 -11.50
N LEU A 148 4.84 7.76 -12.75
CA LEU A 148 6.22 7.67 -13.23
C LEU A 148 7.12 8.71 -12.55
N ILE A 149 6.62 9.91 -12.32
CA ILE A 149 7.37 11.03 -11.74
C ILE A 149 7.17 11.22 -10.24
N GLY A 150 6.12 10.64 -9.65
CA GLY A 150 5.79 10.83 -8.23
C GLY A 150 4.76 9.84 -7.71
N ASN A 151 4.11 10.19 -6.61
CA ASN A 151 2.90 9.55 -6.14
C ASN A 151 1.81 10.63 -5.99
N PRO A 152 0.78 10.60 -6.83
CA PRO A 152 -0.28 11.62 -6.83
C PRO A 152 -1.34 11.41 -5.74
N GLY A 153 -1.10 10.53 -4.75
CA GLY A 153 -2.01 10.29 -3.63
C GLY A 153 -2.64 8.91 -3.58
N TRP A 154 -2.02 7.90 -4.21
CA TRP A 154 -2.43 6.50 -4.06
C TRP A 154 -1.39 5.76 -3.20
N GLN A 155 -1.81 5.29 -2.04
CA GLN A 155 -1.01 4.50 -1.09
C GLN A 155 -1.77 3.23 -0.69
N GLY A 156 -1.10 2.30 -0.01
CA GLY A 156 -1.74 1.11 0.54
C GLY A 156 -2.99 1.47 1.34
N SER A 157 -2.84 2.33 2.33
CA SER A 157 -3.88 2.63 3.32
C SER A 157 -5.13 3.35 2.78
N ASN A 158 -5.10 3.90 1.57
CA ASN A 158 -6.30 4.45 0.92
C ASN A 158 -6.81 3.62 -0.25
N THR A 159 -6.30 2.41 -0.42
CA THR A 159 -6.69 1.49 -1.50
C THR A 159 -7.89 0.64 -1.09
N PHE A 160 -8.98 0.80 -1.84
CA PHE A 160 -10.16 -0.05 -1.77
C PHE A 160 -10.41 -0.63 -3.17
N ILE A 161 -10.19 -1.93 -3.38
CA ILE A 161 -10.11 -2.57 -4.69
C ILE A 161 -10.90 -3.87 -4.76
N LYS A 162 -11.53 -4.16 -5.90
CA LYS A 162 -12.12 -5.49 -6.15
C LYS A 162 -11.04 -6.57 -6.09
N THR A 163 -11.33 -7.66 -5.39
CA THR A 163 -10.42 -8.82 -5.27
C THR A 163 -10.04 -9.36 -6.64
N GLU A 164 -11.00 -9.46 -7.56
CA GLU A 164 -10.77 -9.95 -8.92
C GLU A 164 -9.75 -9.09 -9.67
N LEU A 165 -9.84 -7.75 -9.58
CA LEU A 165 -8.88 -6.87 -10.23
C LEU A 165 -7.48 -6.99 -9.62
N ALA A 166 -7.39 -7.01 -8.28
CA ALA A 166 -6.10 -7.18 -7.59
C ALA A 166 -5.41 -8.49 -8.00
N THR A 167 -6.19 -9.56 -8.14
CA THR A 167 -5.69 -10.87 -8.60
C THR A 167 -5.32 -10.85 -10.07
N GLN A 168 -6.16 -10.25 -10.93
CA GLN A 168 -5.94 -10.18 -12.38
C GLN A 168 -4.63 -9.47 -12.75
N VAL A 169 -4.28 -8.40 -12.01
CA VAL A 169 -3.02 -7.68 -12.23
C VAL A 169 -1.82 -8.36 -11.54
N GLY A 170 -2.03 -9.50 -10.87
CA GLY A 170 -1.00 -10.27 -10.20
C GLY A 170 -0.54 -9.71 -8.85
N GLY A 171 -1.35 -8.87 -8.21
CA GLY A 171 -1.01 -8.24 -6.93
C GLY A 171 0.12 -7.21 -7.06
N PHE A 172 0.90 -7.02 -6.01
CA PHE A 172 2.09 -6.15 -5.96
C PHE A 172 3.31 -6.86 -6.56
N THR A 173 4.32 -6.12 -7.00
CA THR A 173 5.57 -6.74 -7.50
C THR A 173 6.41 -7.24 -6.32
N ASP A 174 6.56 -8.55 -6.22
CA ASP A 174 7.37 -9.20 -5.17
C ASP A 174 8.82 -8.71 -5.18
N GLY A 175 9.36 -8.45 -3.99
CA GLY A 175 10.74 -8.01 -3.83
C GLY A 175 11.00 -6.55 -4.19
N LEU A 176 9.98 -5.79 -4.62
CA LEU A 176 10.09 -4.35 -4.75
C LEU A 176 10.10 -3.72 -3.36
N ILE A 177 11.22 -3.06 -3.02
CA ILE A 177 11.43 -2.54 -1.66
C ILE A 177 10.66 -1.24 -1.42
N SER A 178 10.54 -0.39 -2.44
CA SER A 178 9.87 0.91 -2.33
C SER A 178 9.21 1.30 -3.65
N GLY A 179 8.10 2.04 -3.58
CA GLY A 179 7.31 2.43 -4.73
C GLY A 179 6.29 1.38 -5.15
N ASN A 180 5.93 0.48 -4.24
CA ASN A 180 4.94 -0.57 -4.43
C ASN A 180 3.61 -0.02 -4.93
N ASP A 181 3.09 1.04 -4.30
CA ASP A 181 1.82 1.66 -4.66
C ASP A 181 1.85 2.22 -6.09
N LYS A 182 2.96 2.88 -6.46
CA LYS A 182 3.13 3.44 -7.81
C LYS A 182 3.20 2.36 -8.87
N ASP A 183 3.98 1.30 -8.61
CA ASP A 183 4.09 0.17 -9.52
C ASP A 183 2.75 -0.54 -9.70
N PHE A 184 2.04 -0.78 -8.60
CA PHE A 184 0.71 -1.38 -8.61
C PHE A 184 -0.29 -0.53 -9.39
N ALA A 185 -0.33 0.79 -9.14
CA ALA A 185 -1.18 1.72 -9.86
C ALA A 185 -0.87 1.75 -11.37
N ILE A 186 0.41 1.77 -11.77
CA ILE A 186 0.82 1.73 -13.17
C ILE A 186 0.30 0.45 -13.84
N ARG A 187 0.49 -0.72 -13.23
CA ARG A 187 0.04 -2.00 -13.81
C ARG A 187 -1.48 -2.11 -13.88
N ILE A 188 -2.19 -1.54 -12.92
CA ILE A 188 -3.65 -1.44 -12.97
C ILE A 188 -4.09 -0.55 -14.13
N LEU A 189 -3.51 0.63 -14.28
CA LEU A 189 -3.86 1.56 -15.37
C LEU A 189 -3.50 0.99 -16.75
N GLU A 190 -2.45 0.17 -16.84
CA GLU A 190 -2.07 -0.55 -18.07
C GLU A 190 -2.97 -1.75 -18.40
N SER A 191 -3.66 -2.32 -17.42
CA SER A 191 -4.51 -3.50 -17.65
C SER A 191 -5.75 -3.22 -18.50
N GLY A 192 -6.10 -1.96 -18.73
CA GLY A 192 -7.18 -1.55 -19.60
C GLY A 192 -8.23 -0.67 -18.91
N LEU A 193 -9.50 -0.85 -19.28
CA LEU A 193 -10.59 -0.04 -18.75
C LEU A 193 -10.87 -0.44 -17.29
N VAL A 194 -10.44 0.41 -16.37
CA VAL A 194 -10.67 0.29 -14.92
C VAL A 194 -11.50 1.48 -14.45
N THR A 195 -12.56 1.22 -13.71
CA THR A 195 -13.40 2.26 -13.14
C THR A 195 -12.87 2.66 -11.78
N ILE A 196 -12.21 3.83 -11.70
CA ILE A 196 -11.72 4.43 -10.46
C ILE A 196 -12.72 5.49 -9.99
N ARG A 197 -13.04 5.45 -8.70
CA ARG A 197 -13.83 6.48 -8.00
C ARG A 197 -13.04 7.07 -6.85
N TYR A 198 -13.43 8.24 -6.42
CA TYR A 198 -12.79 8.99 -5.35
C TYR A 198 -13.84 9.34 -4.31
N THR A 199 -13.47 9.32 -3.03
CA THR A 199 -14.42 9.70 -1.96
C THR A 199 -14.55 11.22 -1.81
N ASP A 200 -13.68 11.98 -2.45
CA ASP A 200 -13.57 13.44 -2.37
C ASP A 200 -13.31 13.99 -0.94
N ILE A 201 -13.07 13.11 0.03
CA ILE A 201 -12.71 13.45 1.41
C ILE A 201 -11.46 12.67 1.84
N ALA A 202 -10.70 13.23 2.78
CA ALA A 202 -9.55 12.56 3.38
C ALA A 202 -10.02 11.76 4.61
N THR A 203 -9.97 10.44 4.48
CA THR A 203 -10.37 9.50 5.55
C THR A 203 -9.23 8.59 6.02
N VAL A 204 -8.02 8.87 5.58
CA VAL A 204 -6.79 8.19 6.01
C VAL A 204 -5.84 9.21 6.64
N ASP A 205 -5.31 8.90 7.79
CA ASP A 205 -4.19 9.59 8.40
C ASP A 205 -2.92 8.76 8.19
N TRP A 206 -2.06 9.18 7.30
CA TRP A 206 -0.73 8.61 7.10
C TRP A 206 0.23 9.15 8.16
N ILE A 207 0.70 8.28 9.03
CA ILE A 207 1.55 8.64 10.17
C ILE A 207 3.02 8.62 9.75
N CYS A 208 3.56 9.80 9.43
CA CYS A 208 4.97 9.94 9.09
C CYS A 208 5.84 9.93 10.35
N ASN A 209 6.33 8.74 10.71
CA ASN A 209 7.34 8.62 11.75
C ASN A 209 8.71 9.00 11.19
N GLN A 210 9.38 9.97 11.82
CA GLN A 210 10.74 10.38 11.45
C GLN A 210 11.81 9.42 12.00
N SER A 211 11.50 8.11 12.07
CA SER A 211 12.50 7.14 12.51
C SER A 211 13.52 6.88 11.39
N SER A 212 14.79 6.72 11.75
CA SER A 212 15.87 6.35 10.82
C SER A 212 15.61 5.01 10.09
N ASP A 213 14.71 4.20 10.60
CA ASP A 213 14.39 2.85 10.10
C ASP A 213 13.20 2.85 9.11
N ALA A 214 12.58 4.02 8.86
CA ALA A 214 11.52 4.13 7.86
C ALA A 214 12.05 3.83 6.45
N LEU A 215 11.31 3.05 5.66
CA LEU A 215 11.65 2.76 4.25
C LEU A 215 11.84 4.03 3.40
N SER A 216 11.22 5.13 3.83
CA SER A 216 11.31 6.45 3.20
C SER A 216 12.39 7.36 3.81
N ALA A 217 13.20 6.87 4.75
CA ALA A 217 14.24 7.68 5.38
C ALA A 217 15.23 8.24 4.33
N PRO A 218 15.55 9.53 4.36
CA PRO A 218 16.51 10.13 3.45
C PRO A 218 17.87 9.42 3.49
N GLY A 219 18.51 9.23 2.34
CA GLY A 219 19.83 8.60 2.21
C GLY A 219 19.87 7.09 2.49
N SER A 220 18.73 6.45 2.78
CA SER A 220 18.72 5.03 3.12
C SER A 220 19.04 4.14 1.91
N GLN A 221 19.83 3.07 2.13
CA GLN A 221 20.15 2.08 1.09
C GLN A 221 18.91 1.36 0.56
N GLN A 222 17.91 1.15 1.42
CA GLN A 222 16.64 0.55 1.02
C GLN A 222 15.90 1.45 0.05
N LYS A 223 15.85 2.77 0.32
CA LYS A 223 15.23 3.75 -0.58
C LYS A 223 15.98 3.85 -1.89
N LEU A 224 17.31 3.88 -1.87
CA LEU A 224 18.16 3.88 -3.06
C LEU A 224 17.84 2.67 -3.95
N ARG A 225 17.87 1.48 -3.36
CA ARG A 225 17.59 0.24 -4.08
C ARG A 225 16.14 0.20 -4.63
N GLY A 226 15.16 0.66 -3.85
CA GLY A 226 13.77 0.76 -4.31
C GLY A 226 13.61 1.73 -5.49
N CYS A 227 14.31 2.87 -5.48
CA CYS A 227 14.33 3.79 -6.62
C CYS A 227 14.95 3.14 -7.87
N ALA A 228 16.05 2.44 -7.73
CA ALA A 228 16.68 1.72 -8.85
C ALA A 228 15.80 0.59 -9.39
N GLN A 229 15.16 -0.19 -8.51
CA GLN A 229 14.20 -1.23 -8.89
C GLN A 229 13.01 -0.65 -9.67
N PHE A 230 12.46 0.49 -9.20
CA PHE A 230 11.36 1.17 -9.90
C PHE A 230 11.77 1.61 -11.30
N LEU A 231 12.96 2.20 -11.46
CA LEU A 231 13.49 2.53 -12.79
C LEU A 231 13.70 1.30 -13.66
N LYS A 232 14.22 0.19 -13.12
CA LYS A 232 14.36 -1.06 -13.86
C LYS A 232 13.04 -1.51 -14.48
N LEU A 233 11.92 -1.35 -13.75
CA LEU A 233 10.59 -1.74 -14.20
C LEU A 233 9.96 -0.75 -15.19
N HIS A 234 10.20 0.55 -15.03
CA HIS A 234 9.37 1.57 -15.69
C HIS A 234 10.12 2.60 -16.52
N ARG A 235 11.46 2.64 -16.54
CA ARG A 235 12.23 3.68 -17.27
C ARG A 235 11.93 3.73 -18.77
N ASN A 236 11.57 2.59 -19.37
CA ASN A 236 11.21 2.51 -20.79
C ASN A 236 9.86 3.17 -21.13
N LYS A 237 9.07 3.51 -20.11
CA LYS A 237 7.80 4.23 -20.23
C LYS A 237 7.98 5.75 -20.02
N MET A 238 9.17 6.18 -19.60
CA MET A 238 9.49 7.56 -19.28
C MET A 238 10.12 8.29 -20.45
N THR A 239 9.66 9.49 -20.70
CA THR A 239 10.37 10.48 -21.52
C THR A 239 11.62 10.98 -20.78
N ARG A 240 12.53 11.63 -21.51
CA ARG A 240 13.73 12.24 -20.90
C ARG A 240 13.35 13.27 -19.82
N SER A 241 12.32 14.07 -20.06
CA SER A 241 11.86 15.08 -19.10
C SER A 241 11.30 14.43 -17.83
N GLU A 242 10.53 13.36 -17.96
CA GLU A 242 9.99 12.60 -16.79
C GLU A 242 11.10 11.96 -15.98
N MET A 243 12.15 11.43 -16.64
CA MET A 243 13.35 10.93 -15.96
C MET A 243 14.07 12.03 -15.17
N ASP A 244 14.20 13.22 -15.73
CA ASP A 244 14.85 14.34 -15.04
C ASP A 244 14.03 14.77 -13.82
N ILE A 245 12.70 14.86 -13.94
CA ILE A 245 11.79 15.13 -12.80
C ILE A 245 11.90 14.02 -11.73
N TYR A 246 11.96 12.76 -12.15
CA TYR A 246 12.10 11.62 -11.22
C TYR A 246 13.38 11.75 -10.38
N PHE A 247 14.52 12.04 -10.99
CA PHE A 247 15.80 12.21 -10.30
C PHE A 247 15.82 13.45 -9.40
N GLU A 248 15.24 14.56 -9.87
CA GLU A 248 15.11 15.77 -9.06
C GLU A 248 14.30 15.49 -7.78
N ARG A 249 13.16 14.82 -7.91
CA ARG A 249 12.34 14.41 -6.74
C ARG A 249 13.08 13.46 -5.81
N ALA A 250 13.83 12.50 -6.35
CA ALA A 250 14.63 11.58 -5.53
C ALA A 250 15.70 12.33 -4.73
N SER A 251 16.33 13.33 -5.33
CA SER A 251 17.29 14.19 -4.64
C SER A 251 16.66 15.05 -3.56
N VAL A 252 15.56 15.73 -3.87
CA VAL A 252 14.90 16.67 -2.93
C VAL A 252 14.25 15.94 -1.76
N LEU A 253 13.57 14.82 -2.01
CA LEU A 253 12.77 14.13 -0.98
C LEU A 253 13.58 13.10 -0.19
N PHE A 254 14.60 12.49 -0.81
CA PHE A 254 15.26 11.32 -0.22
C PHE A 254 16.79 11.47 -0.16
N ASP A 255 17.34 12.64 -0.51
CA ASP A 255 18.79 12.88 -0.54
C ASP A 255 19.56 11.82 -1.35
N LEU A 256 19.02 11.43 -2.51
CA LEU A 256 19.58 10.43 -3.40
C LEU A 256 20.04 11.08 -4.71
N SER A 257 21.32 10.98 -5.03
CA SER A 257 21.82 11.53 -6.30
C SER A 257 21.42 10.66 -7.50
N LYS A 258 21.26 11.30 -8.66
CA LYS A 258 21.05 10.60 -9.95
C LYS A 258 22.13 9.54 -10.19
N LYS A 259 23.39 9.85 -9.84
CA LYS A 259 24.50 8.94 -10.03
C LYS A 259 24.33 7.69 -9.17
N ASP A 260 24.04 7.84 -7.88
CA ASP A 260 23.89 6.68 -6.99
C ASP A 260 22.76 5.75 -7.43
N ILE A 261 21.63 6.33 -7.90
CA ILE A 261 20.51 5.56 -8.41
C ILE A 261 20.88 4.78 -9.68
N LEU A 262 21.64 5.39 -10.60
CA LEU A 262 22.09 4.73 -11.83
C LEU A 262 23.14 3.67 -11.56
N ASP A 263 24.07 3.91 -10.66
CA ASP A 263 25.08 2.92 -10.24
C ASP A 263 24.40 1.69 -9.59
N GLU A 264 23.39 1.91 -8.77
CA GLU A 264 22.61 0.81 -8.18
C GLU A 264 21.76 0.08 -9.23
N LEU A 265 21.21 0.79 -10.21
CA LEU A 265 20.47 0.17 -11.32
C LEU A 265 21.38 -0.76 -12.14
N GLU A 266 22.59 -0.35 -12.48
CA GLU A 266 23.58 -1.18 -13.17
C GLU A 266 23.93 -2.45 -12.37
N ARG A 267 24.07 -2.32 -11.04
CA ARG A 267 24.26 -3.50 -10.17
C ARG A 267 23.09 -4.48 -10.24
N LEU A 268 21.86 -3.96 -10.22
CA LEU A 268 20.65 -4.80 -10.31
C LEU A 268 20.49 -5.47 -11.68
N GLU A 269 21.04 -4.89 -12.74
CA GLU A 269 21.02 -5.46 -14.08
C GLU A 269 22.12 -6.52 -14.25
N SER A 270 23.33 -6.26 -13.76
CA SER A 270 24.46 -7.19 -13.86
C SER A 270 24.28 -8.50 -13.08
N VAL A 271 23.49 -8.53 -12.02
CA VAL A 271 23.21 -9.77 -11.24
C VAL A 271 22.31 -10.75 -12.00
N HIS A 272 21.54 -10.28 -13.00
CA HIS A 272 20.64 -11.16 -13.79
C HIS A 272 21.34 -11.87 -14.96
N ASP A 273 22.53 -11.43 -15.36
CA ASP A 273 23.28 -12.05 -16.47
C ASP A 273 24.06 -13.31 -16.03
N TYR A 274 23.97 -13.68 -14.75
CA TYR A 274 24.67 -14.85 -14.19
C TYR A 274 23.75 -15.97 -13.66
N LEU A 275 22.42 -15.88 -13.92
CA LEU A 275 21.43 -16.94 -13.60
C LEU A 275 20.75 -17.45 -14.88
#